data_bc4adbc8adf5dcbb90abba10f723085d
#
_entry.id   bc4adbc8adf5dcbb90abba10f723085d
#
_cell.length_a   1.000
_cell.length_b   1.000
_cell.length_c   1.000
_cell.angle_alpha   90.00
_cell.angle_beta   90.00
_cell.angle_gamma   90.00
#
_symmetry.space_group_name_H-M   'P 1'
#
loop_
_entity.id
_entity.type
_entity.pdbx_description
1 polymer ?
#
loop_
_entity_poly.entity_id
_entity_poly.type
_entity_poly.pdbx_seq_one_letter_code
_entity_poly.pdbx_strand_id
1 'polypeptide(L)'
;MKKLKAISAVVVCICLIASIFAGCSKISLEGKWVSTIDLTEEFSEGGDMSGDAEMGQYYDKLNIPLSVDVIYTFDSDNSYTCVPDEEKFKADFDEAVEKMLDYMIEGMYKYAEAEGMSKNEFDAFYKETNGASLRDDIRSETKADIDSIYKELIDEITESEPQKLGIEDDRFYHTDDNGNKLGYQTFTLEGDTLTITGEYDMQDKPVDEDEYPIVLTKMAE
;
A
#
# COMPACT_ATOMS: atom_id res chain seq x y z
N MET A 1 -19.81 4.90 1.37
CA MET A 1 -18.65 4.06 1.68
C MET A 1 -18.51 3.02 0.57
N LYS A 2 -17.69 3.32 -0.43
CA LYS A 2 -17.25 2.33 -1.43
C LYS A 2 -16.10 1.56 -0.77
N LYS A 3 -16.21 0.24 -0.69
CA LYS A 3 -15.23 -0.64 -0.08
C LYS A 3 -13.89 -0.45 -0.76
N LEU A 4 -12.81 -0.26 0.03
CA LEU A 4 -11.43 -0.54 -0.39
C LEU A 4 -11.40 -1.96 -0.98
N LYS A 5 -11.37 -2.07 -2.29
CA LYS A 5 -11.35 -3.36 -2.99
C LYS A 5 -10.00 -3.65 -3.64
N ALA A 6 -9.06 -2.72 -3.55
CA ALA A 6 -7.84 -2.77 -4.33
C ALA A 6 -6.62 -3.38 -3.62
N ILE A 7 -6.62 -3.50 -2.29
CA ILE A 7 -5.42 -3.93 -1.56
C ILE A 7 -5.37 -5.45 -1.33
N SER A 8 -6.50 -6.14 -1.47
CA SER A 8 -6.58 -7.59 -1.23
C SER A 8 -5.73 -8.47 -2.16
N ALA A 9 -5.22 -7.91 -3.25
CA ALA A 9 -4.48 -8.67 -4.25
C ALA A 9 -2.94 -8.55 -4.12
N VAL A 10 -2.45 -7.52 -3.44
CA VAL A 10 -1.01 -7.21 -3.39
C VAL A 10 -0.22 -8.16 -2.48
N VAL A 11 -0.87 -8.80 -1.52
CA VAL A 11 -0.19 -9.65 -0.52
C VAL A 11 0.20 -11.02 -1.04
N VAL A 12 -0.30 -11.44 -2.20
CA VAL A 12 -0.17 -12.84 -2.65
C VAL A 12 1.04 -13.09 -3.52
N CYS A 13 1.86 -12.12 -3.83
CA CYS A 13 2.78 -12.25 -4.95
C CYS A 13 4.23 -12.22 -4.59
N ILE A 14 4.95 -13.30 -4.78
CA ILE A 14 6.37 -13.28 -5.10
C ILE A 14 6.88 -14.57 -5.64
N CYS A 15 7.54 -14.49 -6.82
CA CYS A 15 8.61 -15.32 -7.13
C CYS A 15 9.19 -15.42 -8.49
N LEU A 16 10.21 -15.49 -8.89
CA LEU A 16 11.51 -15.86 -9.28
C LEU A 16 11.82 -16.40 -10.66
N ILE A 17 12.89 -16.66 -11.11
CA ILE A 17 13.82 -16.60 -12.15
C ILE A 17 14.20 -17.79 -12.96
N ALA A 18 14.73 -17.65 -14.12
CA ALA A 18 15.92 -18.37 -14.58
C ALA A 18 16.77 -17.54 -15.55
N SER A 19 18.03 -17.32 -15.24
CA SER A 19 19.04 -17.03 -16.25
C SER A 19 19.85 -18.28 -16.51
N ILE A 20 19.98 -18.59 -17.77
CA ILE A 20 20.78 -19.57 -18.47
C ILE A 20 22.16 -19.83 -17.80
N PHE A 21 22.26 -20.92 -17.02
CA PHE A 21 23.48 -21.74 -16.95
C PHE A 21 23.07 -23.19 -16.75
N ALA A 22 23.46 -24.03 -17.69
CA ALA A 22 23.36 -25.48 -17.60
C ALA A 22 24.19 -26.00 -16.43
N GLY A 23 23.53 -26.19 -15.29
CA GLY A 23 24.05 -26.77 -14.08
C GLY A 23 22.92 -26.84 -13.08
N CYS A 24 22.65 -28.03 -12.52
CA CYS A 24 21.60 -28.27 -11.51
C CYS A 24 21.92 -27.54 -10.20
N SER A 25 21.92 -26.23 -10.17
CA SER A 25 21.88 -25.46 -8.93
C SER A 25 20.42 -25.10 -8.65
N LYS A 26 19.89 -25.56 -7.53
CA LYS A 26 18.59 -25.08 -7.04
C LYS A 26 18.67 -23.56 -6.88
N ILE A 27 17.72 -22.87 -7.43
CA ILE A 27 17.55 -21.43 -7.21
C ILE A 27 17.26 -21.22 -5.71
N SER A 28 18.05 -20.38 -5.06
CA SER A 28 17.82 -20.00 -3.67
C SER A 28 17.47 -18.52 -3.61
N LEU A 29 16.37 -18.23 -2.94
CA LEU A 29 15.93 -16.87 -2.63
C LEU A 29 16.39 -16.39 -1.27
N GLU A 30 16.94 -17.27 -0.49
CA GLU A 30 17.31 -17.04 0.91
C GLU A 30 17.82 -15.61 1.16
N GLY A 31 17.26 -14.97 2.17
CA GLY A 31 17.59 -13.62 2.57
C GLY A 31 16.39 -12.69 2.54
N LYS A 32 16.67 -11.39 2.70
CA LYS A 32 15.65 -10.34 2.72
C LYS A 32 15.58 -9.61 1.38
N TRP A 33 14.35 -9.33 1.00
CA TRP A 33 14.02 -8.59 -0.23
C TRP A 33 13.02 -7.50 0.10
N VAL A 34 13.04 -6.40 -0.64
CA VAL A 34 12.09 -5.30 -0.45
C VAL A 34 11.37 -4.99 -1.74
N SER A 35 10.06 -4.79 -1.65
CA SER A 35 9.22 -4.19 -2.69
C SER A 35 8.58 -2.93 -2.14
N THR A 36 8.44 -1.90 -2.97
CA THR A 36 7.72 -0.68 -2.61
C THR A 36 6.36 -0.67 -3.29
N ILE A 37 5.30 -0.54 -2.50
CA ILE A 37 3.92 -0.44 -2.96
C ILE A 37 3.52 1.03 -2.94
N ASP A 38 2.97 1.52 -4.04
CA ASP A 38 2.39 2.88 -4.13
C ASP A 38 0.93 2.84 -3.65
N LEU A 39 0.63 3.61 -2.63
CA LEU A 39 -0.69 3.76 -2.01
C LEU A 39 -1.28 5.16 -2.25
N THR A 40 -0.70 5.92 -3.19
CA THR A 40 -1.06 7.31 -3.44
C THR A 40 -2.52 7.48 -3.86
N GLU A 41 -3.01 6.60 -4.73
CA GLU A 41 -4.38 6.67 -5.24
C GLU A 41 -5.38 6.30 -4.13
N GLU A 42 -5.18 5.19 -3.45
CA GLU A 42 -6.05 4.69 -2.38
C GLU A 42 -6.15 5.70 -1.23
N PHE A 43 -5.01 6.23 -0.79
CA PHE A 43 -4.97 7.22 0.28
C PHE A 43 -5.64 8.53 -0.13
N SER A 44 -5.37 8.99 -1.36
CA SER A 44 -5.92 10.25 -1.87
C SER A 44 -7.43 10.15 -2.10
N GLU A 45 -7.95 9.03 -2.64
CA GLU A 45 -9.40 8.84 -2.82
C GLU A 45 -10.15 8.83 -1.49
N GLY A 46 -9.56 8.28 -0.43
CA GLY A 46 -10.14 8.25 0.91
C GLY A 46 -10.32 9.65 1.54
N GLY A 47 -9.46 10.60 1.20
CA GLY A 47 -9.47 11.97 1.73
C GLY A 47 -9.99 13.04 0.77
N ASP A 48 -10.30 12.71 -0.48
CA ASP A 48 -10.66 13.67 -1.52
C ASP A 48 -12.07 14.22 -1.33
N MET A 49 -12.15 15.52 -1.03
CA MET A 49 -13.40 16.28 -0.87
C MET A 49 -13.87 16.95 -2.16
N SER A 50 -13.12 16.88 -3.26
CA SER A 50 -13.45 17.59 -4.51
C SER A 50 -14.74 17.10 -5.17
N GLY A 51 -15.19 15.90 -4.85
CA GLY A 51 -16.45 15.31 -5.30
C GLY A 51 -17.66 15.61 -4.40
N ASP A 52 -17.50 16.35 -3.29
CA ASP A 52 -18.61 16.72 -2.41
C ASP A 52 -19.59 17.69 -3.12
N ALA A 53 -20.88 17.48 -2.91
CA ALA A 53 -21.92 18.23 -3.62
C ALA A 53 -22.01 19.71 -3.21
N GLU A 54 -21.63 20.03 -1.97
CA GLU A 54 -21.75 21.37 -1.40
C GLU A 54 -20.39 22.08 -1.31
N MET A 55 -19.37 21.33 -0.90
CA MET A 55 -18.05 21.85 -0.60
C MET A 55 -17.02 21.62 -1.71
N GLY A 56 -17.25 20.67 -2.61
CA GLY A 56 -16.27 20.22 -3.61
C GLY A 56 -15.68 21.33 -4.49
N GLN A 57 -16.45 22.39 -4.74
CA GLN A 57 -15.95 23.53 -5.51
C GLN A 57 -14.80 24.31 -4.85
N TYR A 58 -14.57 24.10 -3.56
CA TYR A 58 -13.50 24.74 -2.77
C TYR A 58 -12.25 23.85 -2.64
N TYR A 59 -12.32 22.62 -3.14
CA TYR A 59 -11.25 21.64 -3.07
C TYR A 59 -10.70 21.32 -4.46
N ASP A 60 -9.40 21.32 -4.59
CA ASP A 60 -8.74 20.73 -5.75
C ASP A 60 -8.70 19.19 -5.58
N LYS A 61 -8.50 18.41 -6.65
CA LYS A 61 -8.36 16.96 -6.51
C LYS A 61 -7.14 16.63 -5.64
N LEU A 62 -7.36 15.83 -4.61
CA LEU A 62 -6.29 15.41 -3.69
C LEU A 62 -5.31 14.46 -4.40
N ASN A 63 -4.04 14.67 -4.18
CA ASN A 63 -2.96 13.79 -4.64
C ASN A 63 -1.78 13.89 -3.65
N ILE A 64 -1.79 13.02 -2.64
CA ILE A 64 -0.75 12.95 -1.60
C ILE A 64 0.04 11.67 -1.79
N PRO A 65 1.33 11.76 -2.18
CA PRO A 65 2.17 10.59 -2.31
C PRO A 65 2.26 9.81 -0.99
N LEU A 66 1.98 8.53 -1.06
CA LEU A 66 2.16 7.57 0.03
C LEU A 66 2.64 6.25 -0.54
N SER A 67 3.65 5.65 0.07
CA SER A 67 4.14 4.32 -0.31
C SER A 67 4.57 3.54 0.93
N VAL A 68 4.59 2.22 0.81
CA VAL A 68 5.07 1.32 1.86
C VAL A 68 6.12 0.37 1.32
N ASP A 69 7.24 0.25 2.03
CA ASP A 69 8.23 -0.79 1.76
C ASP A 69 7.80 -2.08 2.48
N VAL A 70 7.66 -3.15 1.73
CA VAL A 70 7.32 -4.48 2.22
C VAL A 70 8.56 -5.36 2.19
N ILE A 71 8.94 -5.88 3.35
CA ILE A 71 10.12 -6.71 3.53
C ILE A 71 9.71 -8.17 3.50
N TYR A 72 10.24 -8.89 2.52
CA TYR A 72 10.07 -10.33 2.35
C TYR A 72 11.29 -11.04 2.90
N THR A 73 11.07 -11.99 3.77
CA THR A 73 12.13 -12.84 4.31
C THR A 73 11.94 -14.27 3.82
N PHE A 74 12.86 -14.74 3.00
CA PHE A 74 12.85 -16.11 2.51
C PHE A 74 13.83 -16.97 3.29
N ASP A 75 13.35 -18.12 3.72
CA ASP A 75 14.14 -19.15 4.39
C ASP A 75 14.71 -20.17 3.40
N SER A 76 15.67 -20.95 3.86
CA SER A 76 16.36 -21.96 3.04
C SER A 76 15.46 -23.11 2.55
N ASP A 77 14.25 -23.28 3.11
CA ASP A 77 13.26 -24.29 2.70
C ASP A 77 12.20 -23.72 1.73
N ASN A 78 12.42 -22.51 1.21
CA ASN A 78 11.50 -21.74 0.38
C ASN A 78 10.20 -21.36 1.09
N SER A 79 10.17 -21.29 2.41
CA SER A 79 9.13 -20.58 3.11
C SER A 79 9.45 -19.08 3.13
N TYR A 80 8.42 -18.23 3.17
CA TYR A 80 8.59 -16.79 3.28
C TYR A 80 7.56 -16.17 4.23
N THR A 81 7.93 -15.02 4.76
CA THR A 81 7.02 -14.07 5.42
C THR A 81 7.16 -12.73 4.75
N CYS A 82 6.13 -11.90 4.78
CA CYS A 82 6.23 -10.51 4.38
C CYS A 82 5.64 -9.60 5.45
N VAL A 83 6.34 -8.51 5.72
CA VAL A 83 5.92 -7.51 6.70
C VAL A 83 6.28 -6.11 6.18
N PRO A 84 5.45 -5.09 6.45
CA PRO A 84 5.81 -3.72 6.11
C PRO A 84 7.00 -3.24 6.97
N ASP A 85 7.79 -2.31 6.45
CA ASP A 85 8.68 -1.48 7.27
C ASP A 85 7.83 -0.50 8.08
N GLU A 86 7.31 -0.97 9.22
CA GLU A 86 6.34 -0.21 10.02
C GLU A 86 6.89 1.14 10.51
N GLU A 87 8.19 1.22 10.85
CA GLU A 87 8.78 2.46 11.37
C GLU A 87 8.80 3.54 10.28
N LYS A 88 9.28 3.17 9.09
CA LYS A 88 9.30 4.07 7.93
C LYS A 88 7.88 4.42 7.49
N PHE A 89 7.03 3.42 7.32
CA PHE A 89 5.65 3.63 6.87
C PHE A 89 4.86 4.51 7.83
N LYS A 90 5.02 4.34 9.16
CA LYS A 90 4.35 5.20 10.14
C LYS A 90 4.74 6.66 10.00
N ALA A 91 6.02 6.94 9.75
CA ALA A 91 6.49 8.31 9.55
C ALA A 91 5.93 8.92 8.25
N ASP A 92 5.95 8.17 7.15
CA ASP A 92 5.42 8.61 5.85
C ASP A 92 3.89 8.79 5.90
N PHE A 93 3.18 7.90 6.60
CA PHE A 93 1.74 7.98 6.82
C PHE A 93 1.36 9.20 7.67
N ASP A 94 2.07 9.46 8.76
CA ASP A 94 1.81 10.64 9.61
C ASP A 94 2.03 11.94 8.80
N GLU A 95 3.07 12.01 7.95
CA GLU A 95 3.29 13.15 7.06
C GLU A 95 2.15 13.30 6.03
N ALA A 96 1.68 12.19 5.46
CA ALA A 96 0.55 12.19 4.53
C ALA A 96 -0.75 12.69 5.21
N VAL A 97 -1.00 12.27 6.45
CA VAL A 97 -2.14 12.74 7.26
C VAL A 97 -2.06 14.24 7.51
N GLU A 98 -0.87 14.79 7.84
CA GLU A 98 -0.73 16.24 8.02
C GLU A 98 -1.05 17.01 6.73
N LYS A 99 -0.61 16.52 5.58
CA LYS A 99 -0.95 17.12 4.27
C LYS A 99 -2.45 17.04 3.96
N MET A 100 -3.10 15.94 4.34
CA MET A 100 -4.55 15.79 4.21
C MET A 100 -5.30 16.80 5.10
N LEU A 101 -4.86 17.00 6.35
CA LEU A 101 -5.43 18.02 7.23
C LEU A 101 -5.24 19.43 6.67
N ASP A 102 -4.06 19.74 6.10
CA ASP A 102 -3.82 21.03 5.44
C ASP A 102 -4.77 21.24 4.26
N TYR A 103 -4.99 20.22 3.45
CA TYR A 103 -5.93 20.23 2.34
C TYR A 103 -7.36 20.52 2.81
N MET A 104 -7.83 19.81 3.83
CA MET A 104 -9.17 20.00 4.40
C MET A 104 -9.37 21.43 4.93
N ILE A 105 -8.40 21.93 5.69
CA ILE A 105 -8.43 23.29 6.26
C ILE A 105 -8.40 24.35 5.17
N GLU A 106 -7.58 24.19 4.14
CA GLU A 106 -7.51 25.16 3.04
C GLU A 106 -8.83 25.25 2.26
N GLY A 107 -9.52 24.14 2.06
CA GLY A 107 -10.86 24.14 1.46
C GLY A 107 -11.87 24.90 2.32
N MET A 108 -11.84 24.70 3.65
CA MET A 108 -12.71 25.44 4.58
C MET A 108 -12.42 26.95 4.58
N TYR A 109 -11.15 27.33 4.45
CA TYR A 109 -10.79 28.75 4.30
C TYR A 109 -11.28 29.35 2.99
N LYS A 110 -11.16 28.63 1.86
CA LYS A 110 -11.71 29.06 0.57
C LYS A 110 -13.23 29.27 0.65
N TYR A 111 -13.92 28.36 1.35
CA TYR A 111 -15.35 28.52 1.62
C TYR A 111 -15.65 29.75 2.44
N ALA A 112 -14.96 29.98 3.56
CA ALA A 112 -15.14 31.14 4.41
C ALA A 112 -14.87 32.47 3.65
N GLU A 113 -13.84 32.52 2.82
CA GLU A 113 -13.53 33.66 1.97
C GLU A 113 -14.63 33.94 0.93
N ALA A 114 -15.25 32.92 0.37
CA ALA A 114 -16.38 33.04 -0.53
C ALA A 114 -17.62 33.63 0.18
N GLU A 115 -17.79 33.35 1.47
CA GLU A 115 -18.81 33.93 2.33
C GLU A 115 -18.44 35.33 2.89
N GLY A 116 -17.27 35.88 2.50
CA GLY A 116 -16.80 37.20 2.86
C GLY A 116 -16.07 37.28 4.19
N MET A 117 -15.61 36.17 4.73
CA MET A 117 -14.88 36.09 5.99
C MET A 117 -13.40 35.81 5.72
N SER A 118 -12.48 36.57 6.29
CA SER A 118 -11.06 36.28 6.20
C SER A 118 -10.69 35.07 7.04
N LYS A 119 -9.54 34.42 6.73
CA LYS A 119 -9.00 33.27 7.51
C LYS A 119 -8.92 33.56 9.01
N ASN A 120 -8.42 34.75 9.38
CA ASN A 120 -8.28 35.12 10.80
C ASN A 120 -9.66 35.29 11.49
N GLU A 121 -10.63 35.86 10.78
CA GLU A 121 -12.00 35.99 11.31
C GLU A 121 -12.66 34.62 11.46
N PHE A 122 -12.47 33.75 10.48
CA PHE A 122 -12.97 32.40 10.54
C PHE A 122 -12.35 31.57 11.70
N ASP A 123 -11.04 31.63 11.89
CA ASP A 123 -10.35 30.98 13.01
C ASP A 123 -10.85 31.49 14.36
N ALA A 124 -11.03 32.80 14.50
CA ALA A 124 -11.55 33.42 15.74
C ALA A 124 -12.97 32.95 16.01
N PHE A 125 -13.85 33.03 14.99
CA PHE A 125 -15.24 32.56 15.07
C PHE A 125 -15.33 31.08 15.41
N TYR A 126 -14.55 30.25 14.68
CA TYR A 126 -14.54 28.79 14.90
C TYR A 126 -14.13 28.44 16.32
N LYS A 127 -13.04 29.04 16.80
CA LYS A 127 -12.54 28.84 18.17
C LYS A 127 -13.52 29.32 19.26
N GLU A 128 -14.22 30.44 19.02
CA GLU A 128 -15.25 30.94 19.95
C GLU A 128 -16.45 29.98 20.01
N THR A 129 -16.82 29.39 18.86
CA THR A 129 -18.00 28.53 18.73
C THR A 129 -17.74 27.12 19.25
N ASN A 130 -16.58 26.53 18.90
CA ASN A 130 -16.26 25.12 19.15
C ASN A 130 -15.27 24.91 20.33
N GLY A 131 -14.63 25.97 20.82
CA GLY A 131 -13.71 25.89 21.94
C GLY A 131 -12.30 25.37 21.61
N ALA A 132 -12.07 24.95 20.36
CA ALA A 132 -10.80 24.44 19.86
C ALA A 132 -10.37 25.15 18.56
N SER A 133 -9.11 25.01 18.15
CA SER A 133 -8.71 25.45 16.80
C SER A 133 -9.30 24.52 15.74
N LEU A 134 -9.55 25.05 14.52
CA LEU A 134 -10.05 24.24 13.42
C LEU A 134 -9.22 22.97 13.19
N ARG A 135 -7.88 23.08 13.20
CA ARG A 135 -6.98 21.96 13.02
C ARG A 135 -7.10 20.90 14.13
N ASP A 136 -7.16 21.33 15.40
CA ASP A 136 -7.25 20.40 16.52
C ASP A 136 -8.59 19.64 16.53
N ASP A 137 -9.65 20.33 16.13
CA ASP A 137 -11.00 19.77 16.06
C ASP A 137 -11.11 18.73 14.94
N ILE A 138 -10.73 19.08 13.71
CA ILE A 138 -10.71 18.12 12.58
C ILE A 138 -9.83 16.92 12.91
N ARG A 139 -8.63 17.15 13.46
CA ARG A 139 -7.73 16.05 13.87
C ARG A 139 -8.38 15.14 14.91
N SER A 140 -9.10 15.71 15.85
CA SER A 140 -9.79 14.95 16.89
C SER A 140 -10.94 14.12 16.33
N GLU A 141 -11.71 14.69 15.42
CA GLU A 141 -12.85 14.04 14.78
C GLU A 141 -12.42 12.90 13.84
N THR A 142 -11.33 13.09 13.08
CA THR A 142 -10.84 12.11 12.11
C THR A 142 -9.90 11.06 12.70
N LYS A 143 -9.43 11.24 13.93
CA LYS A 143 -8.41 10.38 14.54
C LYS A 143 -8.76 8.89 14.51
N ALA A 144 -9.97 8.54 14.87
CA ALA A 144 -10.38 7.12 14.95
C ALA A 144 -10.40 6.47 13.55
N ASP A 145 -10.81 7.22 12.52
CA ASP A 145 -10.85 6.76 11.14
C ASP A 145 -9.43 6.61 10.59
N ILE A 146 -8.55 7.58 10.88
CA ILE A 146 -7.12 7.52 10.50
C ILE A 146 -6.42 6.32 11.16
N ASP A 147 -6.63 6.10 12.46
CA ASP A 147 -6.06 4.96 13.19
C ASP A 147 -6.58 3.62 12.60
N SER A 148 -7.86 3.56 12.16
CA SER A 148 -8.45 2.39 11.52
C SER A 148 -7.85 2.14 10.14
N ILE A 149 -7.71 3.17 9.31
CA ILE A 149 -7.10 3.08 7.98
C ILE A 149 -5.66 2.58 8.09
N TYR A 150 -4.87 3.17 8.99
CA TYR A 150 -3.50 2.71 9.21
C TYR A 150 -3.44 1.23 9.56
N LYS A 151 -4.28 0.79 10.50
CA LYS A 151 -4.33 -0.61 10.93
C LYS A 151 -4.76 -1.54 9.80
N GLU A 152 -5.78 -1.17 9.02
CA GLU A 152 -6.26 -1.95 7.88
C GLU A 152 -5.15 -2.14 6.84
N LEU A 153 -4.42 -1.07 6.50
CA LEU A 153 -3.29 -1.14 5.57
C LEU A 153 -2.18 -2.08 6.07
N ILE A 154 -1.82 -2.00 7.35
CA ILE A 154 -0.81 -2.90 7.93
C ILE A 154 -1.30 -4.36 7.96
N ASP A 155 -2.54 -4.60 8.39
CA ASP A 155 -3.10 -5.96 8.50
C ASP A 155 -3.21 -6.62 7.11
N GLU A 156 -3.54 -5.87 6.05
CA GLU A 156 -3.63 -6.37 4.67
C GLU A 156 -2.27 -6.71 4.05
N ILE A 157 -1.21 -6.00 4.43
CA ILE A 157 0.15 -6.21 3.87
C ILE A 157 0.91 -7.29 4.65
N THR A 158 0.47 -7.61 5.87
CA THR A 158 1.24 -8.49 6.78
C THR A 158 0.88 -9.96 6.58
N GLU A 159 1.86 -10.76 6.11
CA GLU A 159 1.82 -12.23 6.15
C GLU A 159 2.90 -12.71 7.13
N SER A 160 2.53 -12.83 8.38
CA SER A 160 3.45 -13.20 9.46
C SER A 160 3.61 -14.71 9.65
N GLU A 161 2.68 -15.54 9.15
CA GLU A 161 2.80 -16.98 9.14
C GLU A 161 3.59 -17.44 7.91
N PRO A 162 4.61 -18.32 8.08
CA PRO A 162 5.43 -18.74 6.95
C PRO A 162 4.61 -19.46 5.87
N GLN A 163 4.59 -18.90 4.68
CA GLN A 163 3.96 -19.47 3.50
C GLN A 163 4.99 -20.30 2.71
N LYS A 164 4.59 -21.45 2.19
CA LYS A 164 5.46 -22.30 1.39
C LYS A 164 5.21 -22.16 -0.09
N LEU A 165 6.31 -22.03 -0.82
CA LEU A 165 6.28 -21.94 -2.27
C LEU A 165 6.90 -23.19 -2.91
N GLY A 166 6.21 -23.73 -3.91
CA GLY A 166 6.80 -24.70 -4.82
C GLY A 166 7.51 -23.97 -5.96
N ILE A 167 8.80 -24.25 -6.17
CA ILE A 167 9.58 -23.67 -7.27
C ILE A 167 9.81 -24.71 -8.34
N GLU A 168 9.35 -24.44 -9.56
CA GLU A 168 9.61 -25.29 -10.74
C GLU A 168 9.93 -24.38 -11.94
N ASP A 169 11.14 -24.48 -12.46
CA ASP A 169 11.65 -23.66 -13.58
C ASP A 169 11.51 -22.15 -13.32
N ASP A 170 10.70 -21.46 -14.08
CA ASP A 170 10.39 -20.02 -14.00
C ASP A 170 9.02 -19.73 -13.34
N ARG A 171 8.55 -20.66 -12.52
CA ARG A 171 7.22 -20.58 -11.89
C ARG A 171 7.28 -20.84 -10.41
N PHE A 172 6.45 -20.14 -9.68
CA PHE A 172 6.10 -20.42 -8.31
C PHE A 172 4.68 -20.91 -8.22
N TYR A 173 4.50 -21.90 -7.42
CA TYR A 173 3.20 -22.47 -7.16
C TYR A 173 2.76 -22.17 -5.75
N HIS A 174 1.57 -21.61 -5.63
CA HIS A 174 0.83 -21.61 -4.38
C HIS A 174 0.26 -23.01 -4.14
N THR A 175 0.35 -23.47 -2.92
CA THR A 175 -0.17 -24.78 -2.54
C THR A 175 -1.17 -24.65 -1.40
N ASP A 176 -2.20 -25.52 -1.42
CA ASP A 176 -3.08 -25.70 -0.25
C ASP A 176 -2.37 -26.51 0.86
N ASP A 177 -3.02 -26.66 2.01
CA ASP A 177 -2.51 -27.44 3.16
C ASP A 177 -2.19 -28.91 2.83
N ASN A 178 -2.72 -29.43 1.73
CA ASN A 178 -2.46 -30.79 1.24
C ASN A 178 -1.33 -30.84 0.20
N GLY A 179 -0.75 -29.70 -0.16
CA GLY A 179 0.29 -29.56 -1.18
C GLY A 179 -0.22 -29.57 -2.62
N ASN A 180 -1.53 -29.37 -2.85
CA ASN A 180 -2.06 -29.25 -4.20
C ASN A 180 -1.81 -27.83 -4.73
N LYS A 181 -1.35 -27.72 -5.98
CA LYS A 181 -1.14 -26.44 -6.65
C LYS A 181 -2.47 -25.74 -6.92
N LEU A 182 -2.57 -24.48 -6.51
CA LEU A 182 -3.75 -23.63 -6.69
C LEU A 182 -3.63 -22.67 -7.89
N GLY A 183 -2.43 -22.23 -8.18
CA GLY A 183 -2.06 -21.32 -9.24
C GLY A 183 -0.54 -21.17 -9.26
N TYR A 184 -0.05 -20.32 -10.17
CA TYR A 184 1.38 -20.04 -10.25
C TYR A 184 1.64 -18.61 -10.72
N GLN A 185 2.82 -18.13 -10.40
CA GLN A 185 3.35 -16.86 -10.89
C GLN A 185 4.58 -17.10 -11.75
N THR A 186 4.74 -16.25 -12.75
CA THR A 186 5.93 -16.24 -13.58
C THR A 186 6.87 -15.09 -13.18
N PHE A 187 8.16 -15.25 -13.43
CA PHE A 187 9.15 -14.32 -12.91
C PHE A 187 10.49 -14.32 -13.62
N THR A 188 11.30 -13.29 -13.36
CA THR A 188 12.71 -13.20 -13.75
C THR A 188 13.59 -12.74 -12.60
N LEU A 189 14.87 -13.16 -12.47
CA LEU A 189 15.90 -12.66 -11.52
C LEU A 189 17.17 -12.26 -12.24
N GLU A 190 17.51 -11.08 -12.11
CA GLU A 190 18.76 -10.54 -12.64
C GLU A 190 19.58 -9.98 -11.48
N GLY A 191 20.59 -10.75 -11.05
CA GLY A 191 21.41 -10.39 -9.90
C GLY A 191 20.60 -10.29 -8.61
N ASP A 192 20.51 -9.10 -8.04
CA ASP A 192 19.76 -8.81 -6.82
C ASP A 192 18.35 -8.25 -7.08
N THR A 193 17.86 -8.34 -8.32
CA THR A 193 16.52 -7.88 -8.68
C THR A 193 15.64 -9.04 -9.10
N LEU A 194 14.50 -9.15 -8.46
CA LEU A 194 13.47 -10.12 -8.66
C LEU A 194 12.26 -9.42 -9.26
N THR A 195 11.79 -9.86 -10.42
CA THR A 195 10.60 -9.30 -11.07
C THR A 195 9.56 -10.38 -11.29
N ILE A 196 8.40 -10.23 -10.66
CA ILE A 196 7.23 -11.07 -10.93
C ILE A 196 6.53 -10.46 -12.12
N THR A 197 6.25 -11.28 -13.10
CA THR A 197 5.76 -10.81 -14.40
C THR A 197 4.29 -11.12 -14.65
N GLY A 198 3.67 -11.92 -13.82
CA GLY A 198 2.24 -12.23 -13.89
C GLY A 198 1.84 -13.41 -13.03
N GLU A 199 0.54 -13.49 -12.72
CA GLU A 199 -0.11 -14.59 -12.01
C GLU A 199 -1.10 -15.31 -12.91
N TYR A 200 -1.22 -16.62 -12.72
CA TYR A 200 -2.04 -17.51 -13.54
C TYR A 200 -2.72 -18.57 -12.69
N ASP A 201 -3.96 -18.90 -13.04
CA ASP A 201 -4.63 -20.07 -12.50
C ASP A 201 -4.04 -21.39 -13.10
N MET A 202 -4.49 -22.52 -12.61
CA MET A 202 -4.02 -23.85 -13.11
C MET A 202 -4.49 -24.17 -14.54
N GLN A 203 -5.24 -23.27 -15.18
CA GLN A 203 -5.65 -23.36 -16.59
C GLN A 203 -4.91 -22.36 -17.49
N ASP A 204 -3.80 -21.78 -17.00
CA ASP A 204 -3.00 -20.76 -17.66
C ASP A 204 -3.78 -19.46 -17.97
N LYS A 205 -4.85 -19.18 -17.22
CA LYS A 205 -5.60 -17.95 -17.35
C LYS A 205 -5.00 -16.89 -16.42
N PRO A 206 -4.66 -15.70 -16.95
CA PRO A 206 -4.09 -14.64 -16.11
C PRO A 206 -5.10 -14.16 -15.05
N VAL A 207 -4.55 -13.82 -13.89
CA VAL A 207 -5.25 -13.27 -12.73
C VAL A 207 -4.65 -11.89 -12.48
N ASP A 208 -5.49 -10.90 -12.26
CA ASP A 208 -5.14 -9.54 -11.85
C ASP A 208 -3.98 -8.90 -12.64
N GLU A 209 -4.13 -8.84 -13.98
CA GLU A 209 -3.10 -8.37 -14.92
C GLU A 209 -2.58 -6.95 -14.61
N ASP A 210 -3.40 -6.09 -14.00
CA ASP A 210 -3.07 -4.69 -13.70
C ASP A 210 -2.10 -4.52 -12.53
N GLU A 211 -1.82 -5.59 -11.77
CA GLU A 211 -0.94 -5.56 -10.61
C GLU A 211 0.54 -5.88 -10.94
N TYR A 212 0.83 -6.29 -12.16
CA TYR A 212 2.16 -6.73 -12.59
C TYR A 212 2.82 -5.73 -13.56
N PRO A 213 4.15 -5.64 -13.56
CA PRO A 213 5.12 -6.42 -12.79
C PRO A 213 5.34 -5.92 -11.36
N ILE A 214 5.62 -6.85 -10.44
CA ILE A 214 6.08 -6.52 -9.08
C ILE A 214 7.60 -6.71 -9.03
N VAL A 215 8.31 -5.72 -8.51
CA VAL A 215 9.78 -5.73 -8.45
C VAL A 215 10.26 -5.78 -7.01
N LEU A 216 11.13 -6.74 -6.70
CA LEU A 216 11.83 -6.81 -5.43
C LEU A 216 13.33 -6.64 -5.62
N THR A 217 13.92 -5.98 -4.66
CA THR A 217 15.38 -5.81 -4.61
C THR A 217 15.93 -6.50 -3.37
N LYS A 218 17.01 -7.28 -3.54
CA LYS A 218 17.66 -7.94 -2.40
C LYS A 218 18.30 -6.92 -1.50
N MET A 219 18.03 -7.03 -0.21
CA MET A 219 18.63 -6.16 0.79
C MET A 219 20.08 -6.60 1.07
N ALA A 220 20.99 -5.64 1.21
CA ALA A 220 22.33 -5.91 1.68
C ALA A 220 22.28 -6.40 3.15
N GLU A 221 23.11 -7.42 3.46
CA GLU A 221 23.25 -7.91 4.83
C GLU A 221 24.00 -6.92 5.72
#